data_75de933464e78579f3899e76a5788b60
#
_entry.id   75de933464e78579f3899e76a5788b60
#
_cell.length_a   1.000
_cell.length_b   1.000
_cell.length_c   1.000
_cell.angle_alpha   90.00
_cell.angle_beta   90.00
_cell.angle_gamma   90.00
#
_symmetry.space_group_name_H-M   'P 1'
#
loop_
_entity.id
_entity.type
_entity.pdbx_description
1 polymer ?
#
loop_
_entity_poly.entity_id
_entity_poly.type
_entity_poly.pdbx_seq_one_letter_code
_entity_poly.pdbx_strand_id
1 'polypeptide(L)'
;MTSFLGIDTSNYTTSVARYTEGAVTQNKRLLPVKEGQLGLRQSDAVFHHVQQLPEIAQPLLQEKQPITAIGVSARPRDQEGSYMPCFTVGMGLAASLSNLLGVPMYQFSHQAGHIAAALYSAEKLDLLERRFLAYHVSGGTTEAVVVTPDAEHVFHCEICSQSMDLKGG
;
A
#
# COMPACT_ATOMS: atom_id res chain seq x y z
N MET A 1 18.87 11.89 -10.53
CA MET A 1 17.58 12.05 -9.85
C MET A 1 16.93 10.67 -9.72
N THR A 2 16.66 10.22 -8.50
CA THR A 2 16.02 8.93 -8.23
C THR A 2 14.53 9.15 -8.02
N SER A 3 13.72 8.29 -8.63
CA SER A 3 12.26 8.30 -8.49
C SER A 3 11.76 6.89 -8.21
N PHE A 4 10.80 6.76 -7.33
CA PHE A 4 10.20 5.49 -6.91
C PHE A 4 8.70 5.51 -7.16
N LEU A 5 8.16 4.42 -7.65
CA LEU A 5 6.73 4.27 -7.89
C LEU A 5 6.12 3.36 -6.81
N GLY A 6 5.04 3.81 -6.19
CA GLY A 6 4.24 3.03 -5.24
C GLY A 6 2.87 2.71 -5.81
N ILE A 7 2.40 1.47 -5.68
CA ILE A 7 1.10 1.02 -6.17
C ILE A 7 0.35 0.29 -5.05
N ASP A 8 -0.89 0.70 -4.81
CA ASP A 8 -1.78 0.04 -3.85
C ASP A 8 -3.19 -0.11 -4.44
N THR A 9 -3.66 -1.35 -4.53
CA THR A 9 -5.00 -1.72 -4.94
C THR A 9 -5.72 -2.47 -3.81
N SER A 10 -5.64 -1.91 -2.61
CA SER A 10 -6.39 -2.40 -1.46
C SER A 10 -7.89 -2.18 -1.62
N ASN A 11 -8.68 -2.76 -0.75
CA ASN A 11 -10.10 -3.06 -0.88
C ASN A 11 -11.00 -1.93 -1.43
N TYR A 12 -10.79 -0.67 -1.04
CA TYR A 12 -11.70 0.44 -1.38
C TYR A 12 -11.08 1.58 -2.18
N THR A 13 -9.78 1.56 -2.40
CA THR A 13 -9.09 2.68 -3.05
C THR A 13 -8.03 2.18 -4.02
N THR A 14 -8.11 2.62 -5.26
CA THR A 14 -6.99 2.51 -6.20
C THR A 14 -6.04 3.68 -5.96
N SER A 15 -4.78 3.42 -5.70
CA SER A 15 -3.79 4.45 -5.39
C SER A 15 -2.47 4.18 -6.11
N VAL A 16 -1.89 5.24 -6.65
CA VAL A 16 -0.53 5.26 -7.19
C VAL A 16 0.17 6.51 -6.67
N ALA A 17 1.40 6.36 -6.22
CA ALA A 17 2.21 7.47 -5.75
C ALA A 17 3.59 7.44 -6.40
N ARG A 18 4.18 8.60 -6.58
CA ARG A 18 5.55 8.76 -7.03
C ARG A 18 6.33 9.60 -6.04
N TYR A 19 7.44 9.06 -5.57
CA TYR A 19 8.39 9.76 -4.72
C TYR A 19 9.58 10.19 -5.57
N THR A 20 9.90 11.48 -5.55
CA THR A 20 11.04 12.06 -6.28
C THR A 20 11.70 13.09 -5.37
N GLU A 21 12.94 12.85 -4.94
CA GLU A 21 13.77 13.80 -4.20
C GLU A 21 13.09 14.43 -2.96
N GLY A 22 12.45 13.63 -2.15
CA GLY A 22 11.77 14.09 -0.93
C GLY A 22 10.32 14.51 -1.13
N ALA A 23 9.84 14.66 -2.37
CA ALA A 23 8.47 15.02 -2.69
C ALA A 23 7.64 13.80 -3.11
N VAL A 24 6.39 13.75 -2.67
CA VAL A 24 5.42 12.73 -3.06
C VAL A 24 4.31 13.36 -3.90
N THR A 25 4.09 12.81 -5.09
CA THR A 25 2.88 13.05 -5.90
C THR A 25 2.00 11.81 -5.83
N GLN A 26 0.73 11.96 -5.51
CA GLN A 26 -0.20 10.84 -5.37
C GLN A 26 -1.49 11.09 -6.15
N ASN A 27 -1.94 10.04 -6.86
CA ASN A 27 -3.30 9.97 -7.41
C ASN A 27 -4.02 8.79 -6.77
N LYS A 28 -5.28 9.02 -6.37
CA LYS A 28 -6.12 7.99 -5.77
C LYS A 28 -7.57 8.17 -6.16
N ARG A 29 -8.31 7.06 -6.20
CA ARG A 29 -9.75 7.06 -6.47
C ARG A 29 -10.43 5.95 -5.68
N LEU A 30 -11.51 6.30 -4.99
CA LEU A 30 -12.36 5.33 -4.30
C LEU A 30 -13.06 4.43 -5.32
N LEU A 31 -13.23 3.17 -4.97
CA LEU A 31 -14.07 2.26 -5.72
C LEU A 31 -15.54 2.62 -5.53
N PRO A 32 -16.38 2.50 -6.56
CA PRO A 32 -17.82 2.75 -6.43
C PRO A 32 -18.45 1.65 -5.56
N VAL A 33 -19.03 2.04 -4.44
CA VAL A 33 -19.85 1.17 -3.59
C VAL A 33 -21.32 1.51 -3.84
N LYS A 34 -22.12 0.52 -4.16
CA LYS A 34 -23.56 0.72 -4.39
C LYS A 34 -24.25 1.09 -3.06
N GLU A 35 -25.17 2.02 -3.14
CA GLU A 35 -25.96 2.45 -1.99
C GLU A 35 -26.69 1.27 -1.33
N GLY A 36 -26.58 1.14 -0.01
CA GLY A 36 -27.16 0.04 0.77
C GLY A 36 -26.30 -1.24 0.85
N GLN A 37 -25.11 -1.28 0.24
CA GLN A 37 -24.18 -2.40 0.42
C GLN A 37 -23.21 -2.15 1.60
N LEU A 38 -23.08 -3.16 2.48
CA LEU A 38 -22.16 -3.11 3.65
C LEU A 38 -20.68 -3.34 3.28
N GLY A 39 -20.37 -3.54 1.98
CA GLY A 39 -19.01 -3.78 1.51
C GLY A 39 -18.96 -4.08 0.02
N LEU A 40 -17.76 -4.28 -0.50
CA LEU A 40 -17.50 -4.59 -1.90
C LEU A 40 -17.06 -6.06 -2.02
N ARG A 41 -17.65 -6.81 -2.95
CA ARG A 41 -17.15 -8.15 -3.28
C ARG A 41 -15.75 -8.04 -3.89
N GLN A 42 -14.89 -9.01 -3.60
CA GLN A 42 -13.53 -9.00 -4.13
C GLN A 42 -13.47 -9.00 -5.67
N SER A 43 -14.39 -9.69 -6.34
CA SER A 43 -14.53 -9.65 -7.80
C SER A 43 -14.83 -8.24 -8.33
N ASP A 44 -15.70 -7.52 -7.63
CA ASP A 44 -16.06 -6.15 -8.01
C ASP A 44 -14.91 -5.18 -7.74
N ALA A 45 -14.19 -5.39 -6.63
CA ALA A 45 -12.98 -4.64 -6.33
C ALA A 45 -11.91 -4.83 -7.42
N VAL A 46 -11.62 -6.07 -7.79
CA VAL A 46 -10.68 -6.39 -8.88
C VAL A 46 -11.11 -5.69 -10.17
N PHE A 47 -12.38 -5.80 -10.56
CA PHE A 47 -12.90 -5.18 -11.78
C PHE A 47 -12.70 -3.66 -11.78
N HIS A 48 -13.08 -2.99 -10.71
CA HIS A 48 -12.95 -1.54 -10.60
C HIS A 48 -11.49 -1.08 -10.54
N HIS A 49 -10.62 -1.82 -9.85
CA HIS A 49 -9.19 -1.52 -9.87
C HIS A 49 -8.59 -1.63 -11.28
N VAL A 50 -8.95 -2.67 -12.02
CA VAL A 50 -8.51 -2.84 -13.43
C VAL A 50 -8.94 -1.66 -14.30
N GLN A 51 -10.17 -1.15 -14.11
CA GLN A 51 -10.65 0.01 -14.85
C GLN A 51 -9.95 1.32 -14.47
N GLN A 52 -9.75 1.56 -13.17
CA GLN A 52 -9.25 2.83 -12.67
C GLN A 52 -7.73 2.99 -12.74
N LEU A 53 -7.00 1.89 -12.55
CA LEU A 53 -5.55 1.92 -12.37
C LEU A 53 -4.79 2.54 -13.54
N PRO A 54 -5.11 2.25 -14.83
CA PRO A 54 -4.43 2.90 -15.95
C PRO A 54 -4.59 4.43 -15.96
N GLU A 55 -5.79 4.93 -15.71
CA GLU A 55 -6.06 6.37 -15.68
C GLU A 55 -5.33 7.09 -14.55
N ILE A 56 -5.32 6.47 -13.35
CA ILE A 56 -4.68 7.03 -12.16
C ILE A 56 -3.16 7.01 -12.30
N ALA A 57 -2.60 5.95 -12.88
CA ALA A 57 -1.16 5.80 -13.05
C ALA A 57 -0.60 6.69 -14.17
N GLN A 58 -1.36 6.97 -15.21
CA GLN A 58 -0.89 7.65 -16.42
C GLN A 58 -0.11 8.95 -16.14
N PRO A 59 -0.60 9.92 -15.35
CA PRO A 59 0.14 11.17 -15.13
C PRO A 59 1.49 10.94 -14.45
N LEU A 60 1.56 9.99 -13.52
CA LEU A 60 2.76 9.67 -12.76
C LEU A 60 3.79 8.88 -13.59
N LEU A 61 3.31 8.07 -14.54
CA LEU A 61 4.18 7.32 -15.46
C LEU A 61 4.76 8.20 -16.58
N GLN A 62 4.11 9.32 -16.89
CA GLN A 62 4.56 10.28 -17.93
C GLN A 62 5.59 11.29 -17.41
N GLU A 63 5.89 11.32 -16.13
CA GLU A 63 6.94 12.17 -15.58
C GLU A 63 8.32 11.81 -16.17
N LYS A 64 9.14 12.83 -16.44
CA LYS A 64 10.43 12.66 -17.14
C LYS A 64 11.51 11.91 -16.36
N GLN A 65 11.45 11.95 -15.03
CA GLN A 65 12.45 11.28 -14.20
C GLN A 65 12.31 9.75 -14.33
N PRO A 66 13.41 9.01 -14.50
CA PRO A 66 13.33 7.56 -14.60
C PRO A 66 12.91 6.94 -13.26
N ILE A 67 12.04 5.95 -13.31
CA ILE A 67 11.69 5.13 -12.16
C ILE A 67 12.88 4.21 -11.86
N THR A 68 13.32 4.20 -10.60
CA THR A 68 14.47 3.43 -10.13
C THR A 68 14.06 2.12 -9.45
N ALA A 69 12.90 2.10 -8.80
CA ALA A 69 12.31 0.91 -8.21
C ALA A 69 10.80 1.09 -8.06
N ILE A 70 10.11 -0.05 -7.89
CA ILE A 70 8.66 -0.10 -7.73
C ILE A 70 8.33 -0.79 -6.40
N GLY A 71 7.55 -0.14 -5.55
CA GLY A 71 6.93 -0.72 -4.36
C GLY A 71 5.47 -1.04 -4.63
N VAL A 72 4.98 -2.18 -4.16
CA VAL A 72 3.58 -2.57 -4.33
C VAL A 72 3.03 -3.24 -3.09
N SER A 73 1.80 -2.89 -2.72
CA SER A 73 1.04 -3.64 -1.72
C SER A 73 0.60 -4.97 -2.32
N ALA A 74 1.12 -6.08 -1.75
CA ALA A 74 0.89 -7.44 -2.25
C ALA A 74 -0.13 -8.23 -1.41
N ARG A 75 -0.38 -7.79 -0.19
CA ARG A 75 -1.21 -8.47 0.82
C ARG A 75 -1.71 -7.50 1.89
N PRO A 76 -2.78 -7.84 2.63
CA PRO A 76 -3.27 -6.97 3.71
C PRO A 76 -2.27 -6.77 4.85
N ARG A 77 -1.66 -7.85 5.35
CA ARG A 77 -0.78 -7.87 6.54
C ARG A 77 0.45 -8.73 6.33
N ASP A 78 1.46 -8.56 7.19
CA ASP A 78 2.67 -9.40 7.25
C ASP A 78 2.41 -10.71 8.04
N GLN A 79 1.35 -11.39 7.71
CA GLN A 79 0.93 -12.63 8.35
C GLN A 79 0.79 -13.73 7.30
N GLU A 80 1.20 -14.95 7.64
CA GLU A 80 1.02 -16.09 6.76
C GLU A 80 -0.45 -16.29 6.39
N GLY A 81 -0.73 -16.58 5.11
CA GLY A 81 -2.09 -16.70 4.59
C GLY A 81 -2.85 -15.38 4.39
N SER A 82 -2.23 -14.24 4.67
CA SER A 82 -2.84 -12.94 4.40
C SER A 82 -2.92 -12.70 2.89
N TYR A 83 -4.12 -12.84 2.34
CA TYR A 83 -4.38 -12.74 0.90
C TYR A 83 -5.76 -12.12 0.63
N MET A 84 -5.81 -11.22 -0.35
CA MET A 84 -7.07 -10.75 -0.95
C MET A 84 -6.89 -10.57 -2.46
N PRO A 85 -7.84 -10.99 -3.29
CA PRO A 85 -7.75 -10.91 -4.77
C PRO A 85 -7.48 -9.51 -5.32
N CYS A 86 -7.99 -8.46 -4.69
CA CYS A 86 -7.81 -7.08 -5.17
C CYS A 86 -6.34 -6.66 -5.31
N PHE A 87 -5.44 -7.19 -4.48
CA PHE A 87 -4.00 -6.88 -4.57
C PHE A 87 -3.34 -7.40 -5.85
N THR A 88 -3.92 -8.44 -6.48
CA THR A 88 -3.36 -9.01 -7.73
C THR A 88 -3.31 -8.01 -8.87
N VAL A 89 -4.20 -7.00 -8.87
CA VAL A 89 -4.24 -5.96 -9.92
C VAL A 89 -3.00 -5.09 -9.85
N GLY A 90 -2.69 -4.54 -8.66
CA GLY A 90 -1.47 -3.74 -8.45
C GLY A 90 -0.21 -4.54 -8.69
N MET A 91 -0.18 -5.79 -8.22
CA MET A 91 0.93 -6.72 -8.43
C MET A 91 1.18 -6.99 -9.93
N GLY A 92 0.13 -7.20 -10.72
CA GLY A 92 0.23 -7.42 -12.15
C GLY A 92 0.83 -6.22 -12.89
N LEU A 93 0.37 -5.00 -12.57
CA LEU A 93 0.93 -3.78 -13.14
C LEU A 93 2.39 -3.58 -12.70
N ALA A 94 2.68 -3.72 -11.41
CA ALA A 94 4.03 -3.55 -10.87
C ALA A 94 5.03 -4.51 -11.52
N ALA A 95 4.68 -5.78 -11.66
CA ALA A 95 5.52 -6.78 -12.32
C ALA A 95 5.74 -6.46 -13.81
N SER A 96 4.70 -6.04 -14.52
CA SER A 96 4.80 -5.66 -15.94
C SER A 96 5.72 -4.46 -16.13
N LEU A 97 5.58 -3.43 -15.30
CA LEU A 97 6.43 -2.25 -15.35
C LEU A 97 7.88 -2.56 -14.93
N SER A 98 8.08 -3.36 -13.89
CA SER A 98 9.39 -3.80 -13.44
C SER A 98 10.17 -4.50 -14.57
N ASN A 99 9.51 -5.45 -15.24
CA ASN A 99 10.09 -6.16 -16.37
C ASN A 99 10.38 -5.25 -17.57
N LEU A 100 9.45 -4.34 -17.90
CA LEU A 100 9.60 -3.42 -19.03
C LEU A 100 10.74 -2.42 -18.80
N LEU A 101 10.84 -1.88 -17.59
CA LEU A 101 11.82 -0.84 -17.22
C LEU A 101 13.15 -1.42 -16.77
N GLY A 102 13.24 -2.72 -16.48
CA GLY A 102 14.45 -3.37 -15.96
C GLY A 102 14.81 -2.89 -14.55
N VAL A 103 13.82 -2.58 -13.71
CA VAL A 103 14.02 -2.07 -12.35
C VAL A 103 13.49 -3.06 -11.30
N PRO A 104 14.03 -3.07 -10.08
CA PRO A 104 13.55 -3.97 -9.03
C PRO A 104 12.13 -3.63 -8.57
N MET A 105 11.37 -4.67 -8.19
CA MET A 105 10.05 -4.58 -7.58
C MET A 105 10.13 -5.13 -6.15
N TYR A 106 9.56 -4.39 -5.20
CA TYR A 106 9.47 -4.75 -3.80
C TYR A 106 8.02 -4.89 -3.36
N GLN A 107 7.73 -5.96 -2.62
CA GLN A 107 6.39 -6.29 -2.15
C GLN A 107 6.28 -5.99 -0.66
N PHE A 108 5.22 -5.29 -0.28
CA PHE A 108 4.92 -4.92 1.10
C PHE A 108 3.48 -5.32 1.45
N SER A 109 3.18 -5.40 2.73
CA SER A 109 1.78 -5.44 3.16
C SER A 109 1.16 -4.04 3.10
N HIS A 110 -0.15 -3.99 2.91
CA HIS A 110 -0.92 -2.73 2.99
C HIS A 110 -0.77 -2.07 4.37
N GLN A 111 -0.74 -2.87 5.45
CA GLN A 111 -0.50 -2.39 6.80
C GLN A 111 0.88 -1.72 6.94
N ALA A 112 1.93 -2.31 6.38
CA ALA A 112 3.26 -1.70 6.35
C ALA A 112 3.26 -0.37 5.58
N GLY A 113 2.54 -0.30 4.47
CA GLY A 113 2.35 0.94 3.72
C GLY A 113 1.70 2.06 4.54
N HIS A 114 0.68 1.76 5.33
CA HIS A 114 0.06 2.72 6.25
C HIS A 114 1.02 3.22 7.33
N ILE A 115 1.81 2.33 7.92
CA ILE A 115 2.81 2.70 8.94
C ILE A 115 3.88 3.61 8.31
N ALA A 116 4.44 3.22 7.16
CA ALA A 116 5.43 4.03 6.46
C ALA A 116 4.89 5.42 6.09
N ALA A 117 3.65 5.50 5.59
CA ALA A 117 3.00 6.76 5.24
C ALA A 117 2.77 7.67 6.46
N ALA A 118 2.37 7.10 7.60
CA ALA A 118 2.22 7.83 8.85
C ALA A 118 3.56 8.39 9.36
N LEU A 119 4.61 7.57 9.33
CA LEU A 119 5.96 8.00 9.73
C LEU A 119 6.52 9.08 8.79
N TYR A 120 6.30 8.94 7.47
CA TYR A 120 6.68 9.95 6.50
C TYR A 120 5.98 11.28 6.78
N SER A 121 4.66 11.26 6.99
CA SER A 121 3.86 12.46 7.28
C SER A 121 4.25 13.13 8.61
N ALA A 122 4.71 12.35 9.57
CA ALA A 122 5.17 12.82 10.88
C ALA A 122 6.66 13.23 10.89
N GLU A 123 7.39 13.07 9.76
CA GLU A 123 8.84 13.26 9.67
C GLU A 123 9.62 12.39 10.68
N LYS A 124 9.17 11.14 10.87
CA LYS A 124 9.69 10.16 11.83
C LYS A 124 10.13 8.85 11.20
N LEU A 125 10.64 8.88 9.97
CA LEU A 125 11.15 7.68 9.31
C LEU A 125 12.35 7.03 10.05
N ASP A 126 13.05 7.79 10.89
CA ASP A 126 14.10 7.31 11.79
C ASP A 126 13.60 6.20 12.75
N LEU A 127 12.30 6.14 13.04
CA LEU A 127 11.72 5.08 13.86
C LEU A 127 11.82 3.69 13.18
N LEU A 128 11.94 3.62 11.85
CA LEU A 128 12.11 2.35 11.13
C LEU A 128 13.46 1.66 11.43
N GLU A 129 14.42 2.37 12.01
CA GLU A 129 15.73 1.82 12.41
C GLU A 129 15.71 1.09 13.77
N ARG A 130 14.56 1.12 14.46
CA ARG A 130 14.40 0.52 15.80
C ARG A 130 13.03 -0.12 15.97
N ARG A 131 12.93 -1.05 16.91
CA ARG A 131 11.64 -1.65 17.27
C ARG A 131 10.76 -0.65 17.99
N PHE A 132 9.47 -0.55 17.58
CA PHE A 132 8.46 0.29 18.21
C PHE A 132 7.07 -0.33 18.12
N LEU A 133 6.13 0.23 18.89
CA LEU A 133 4.72 -0.13 18.86
C LEU A 133 3.93 0.93 18.09
N ALA A 134 3.17 0.48 17.08
CA ALA A 134 2.24 1.29 16.33
C ALA A 134 0.80 0.88 16.68
N TYR A 135 -0.10 1.85 16.73
CA TYR A 135 -1.54 1.58 16.80
C TYR A 135 -2.17 1.86 15.45
N HIS A 136 -2.81 0.83 14.90
CA HIS A 136 -3.61 0.94 13.68
C HIS A 136 -5.08 1.02 14.10
N VAL A 137 -5.66 2.22 13.98
CA VAL A 137 -7.05 2.50 14.35
C VAL A 137 -7.83 2.81 13.07
N SER A 138 -8.84 2.01 12.78
CA SER A 138 -9.73 2.20 11.63
C SER A 138 -11.18 1.94 12.02
N GLY A 139 -12.13 2.29 11.17
CA GLY A 139 -13.57 2.05 11.41
C GLY A 139 -13.95 0.58 11.58
N GLY A 140 -13.07 -0.35 11.21
CA GLY A 140 -13.30 -1.80 11.31
C GLY A 140 -12.40 -2.53 12.28
N THR A 141 -11.23 -1.97 12.63
CA THR A 141 -10.23 -2.65 13.46
C THR A 141 -9.45 -1.65 14.31
N THR A 142 -9.11 -2.07 15.53
CA THR A 142 -8.12 -1.39 16.37
C THR A 142 -7.07 -2.43 16.74
N GLU A 143 -5.84 -2.24 16.28
CA GLU A 143 -4.74 -3.18 16.42
C GLU A 143 -3.51 -2.51 17.00
N ALA A 144 -2.81 -3.22 17.89
CA ALA A 144 -1.47 -2.87 18.30
C ALA A 144 -0.48 -3.73 17.50
N VAL A 145 0.45 -3.07 16.82
CA VAL A 145 1.37 -3.67 15.87
C VAL A 145 2.79 -3.40 16.33
N VAL A 146 3.56 -4.44 16.56
CA VAL A 146 5.00 -4.34 16.79
C VAL A 146 5.69 -4.23 15.44
N VAL A 147 6.42 -3.16 15.25
CA VAL A 147 7.24 -2.91 14.06
C VAL A 147 8.68 -3.17 14.40
N THR A 148 9.32 -4.05 13.65
CA THR A 148 10.72 -4.45 13.86
C THR A 148 11.51 -4.24 12.58
N PRO A 149 12.70 -3.60 12.61
CA PRO A 149 13.57 -3.49 11.45
C PRO A 149 13.85 -4.86 10.83
N ASP A 150 13.86 -4.92 9.52
CA ASP A 150 14.11 -6.15 8.75
C ASP A 150 15.06 -5.85 7.59
N ALA A 151 16.05 -6.73 7.37
CA ALA A 151 17.08 -6.52 6.35
C ALA A 151 16.56 -6.72 4.91
N GLU A 152 15.51 -7.53 4.72
CA GLU A 152 14.97 -7.86 3.41
C GLU A 152 13.79 -6.95 3.03
N HIS A 153 12.98 -6.53 4.03
CA HIS A 153 11.73 -5.82 3.82
C HIS A 153 11.71 -4.42 4.45
N VAL A 154 12.87 -3.90 4.88
CA VAL A 154 13.02 -2.65 5.65
C VAL A 154 12.48 -2.80 7.08
N PHE A 155 11.26 -3.29 7.25
CA PHE A 155 10.64 -3.61 8.53
C PHE A 155 9.53 -4.67 8.37
N HIS A 156 9.25 -5.36 9.46
CA HIS A 156 8.18 -6.34 9.58
C HIS A 156 7.15 -5.90 10.61
N CYS A 157 5.87 -6.18 10.34
CA CYS A 157 4.74 -5.81 11.18
C CYS A 157 4.10 -7.06 11.80
N GLU A 158 4.10 -7.13 13.14
CA GLU A 158 3.46 -8.21 13.88
C GLU A 158 2.33 -7.68 14.75
N ILE A 159 1.11 -8.22 14.60
CA ILE A 159 -0.02 -7.85 15.44
C ILE A 159 0.15 -8.51 16.80
N CYS A 160 0.31 -7.72 17.85
CA CYS A 160 0.42 -8.23 19.22
C CYS A 160 -0.89 -8.13 20.02
N SER A 161 -1.83 -7.29 19.60
CA SER A 161 -3.15 -7.16 20.21
C SER A 161 -4.16 -6.63 19.21
N GLN A 162 -5.41 -7.08 19.34
CA GLN A 162 -6.52 -6.63 18.50
C GLN A 162 -7.77 -6.46 19.37
N SER A 163 -8.51 -5.37 19.16
CA SER A 163 -9.82 -5.19 19.78
C SER A 163 -10.86 -6.12 19.15
N MET A 164 -11.64 -6.81 19.98
CA MET A 164 -12.72 -7.70 19.55
C MET A 164 -14.08 -6.98 19.50
N ASP A 165 -14.29 -5.97 20.34
CA ASP A 165 -15.62 -5.37 20.59
C ASP A 165 -15.70 -3.86 20.31
N LEU A 166 -14.58 -3.15 20.32
CA LEU A 166 -14.54 -1.71 20.10
C LEU A 166 -13.88 -1.39 18.77
N LYS A 167 -14.65 -0.83 17.88
CA LYS A 167 -14.18 -0.24 16.62
C LYS A 167 -13.91 1.23 16.89
N GLY A 168 -12.65 1.64 16.75
CA GLY A 168 -12.15 2.96 17.14
C GLY A 168 -12.37 4.08 16.13
N GLY A 169 -13.31 3.91 15.21
CA GLY A 169 -13.60 4.89 14.16
C GLY A 169 -15.08 5.14 13.98
#